data_05034a465f05cc4bf1af6f580a263391
#
_entry.id   05034a465f05cc4bf1af6f580a263391
#
_cell.length_a   1.000
_cell.length_b   1.000
_cell.length_c   1.000
_cell.angle_alpha   90.00
_cell.angle_beta   90.00
_cell.angle_gamma   90.00
#
_symmetry.space_group_name_H-M   'P 1'
#
loop_
_entity.id
_entity.type
_entity.pdbx_description
1 polymer ?
#
loop_
_entity_poly.entity_id
_entity_poly.type
_entity_poly.pdbx_seq_one_letter_code
_entity_poly.pdbx_strand_id
1 'polypeptide(L)'
;INVYTTHNKLNAMTEATAELVIWRNVRLATLNPDSSQPYGLLERHALLVRNGRIEAIVDDADAPVGRRIDLEGRLLTPGLIDCHTHLIFGGSRAQEWEQRLNGVSYQTISANGGGINSTVRATRESSEAELLALAQPRLERLLREGVTTLEIKSGYGLDLQNERKMLRVARQLADDNGVELSATLLCAHATPPEYHGDADGYISLVCEIILPTLWQEGLFESVDVFCENVGFSPQQTERVFQAAQALGIPVKGHVEQLSS
;
A
#
# COMPACT_ATOMS: atom_id res chain seq x y z
N ILE A 1 -1.98 4.95 16.44
CA ILE A 1 -3.09 4.20 15.83
C ILE A 1 -4.17 5.23 15.51
N ASN A 2 -4.46 5.41 14.23
CA ASN A 2 -5.51 6.32 13.80
C ASN A 2 -6.86 5.58 13.81
N VAL A 3 -7.87 6.18 14.39
CA VAL A 3 -9.24 5.66 14.38
C VAL A 3 -9.97 6.30 13.21
N TYR A 4 -10.15 5.57 12.13
CA TYR A 4 -10.94 6.05 11.00
C TYR A 4 -12.41 5.81 11.26
N THR A 5 -13.18 6.89 11.30
CA THR A 5 -14.62 6.85 11.14
C THR A 5 -14.94 7.28 9.72
N THR A 6 -15.68 6.48 8.98
CA THR A 6 -16.20 6.82 7.66
C THR A 6 -17.23 7.94 7.74
N HIS A 7 -16.80 9.16 8.11
CA HIS A 7 -17.59 10.37 7.94
C HIS A 7 -16.70 11.60 7.84
N ASN A 8 -16.59 12.10 6.62
CA ASN A 8 -16.43 13.49 6.21
C ASN A 8 -15.52 14.45 6.97
N LYS A 9 -14.56 14.99 6.17
CA LYS A 9 -14.08 16.40 6.20
C LYS A 9 -14.05 17.06 7.58
N LEU A 10 -12.91 17.06 8.22
CA LEU A 10 -12.57 18.08 9.20
C LEU A 10 -11.38 18.90 8.68
N ASN A 11 -11.72 19.96 7.93
CA ASN A 11 -10.84 21.08 7.68
C ASN A 11 -10.54 21.79 8.99
N ALA A 12 -9.27 22.16 9.14
CA ALA A 12 -8.73 23.25 9.95
C ALA A 12 -9.59 23.66 11.16
N MET A 13 -9.27 23.09 12.32
CA MET A 13 -9.69 23.65 13.60
C MET A 13 -8.50 24.32 14.29
N THR A 14 -8.60 25.63 14.44
CA THR A 14 -7.92 26.42 15.47
C THR A 14 -7.86 25.70 16.81
N GLU A 15 -6.86 25.98 17.65
CA GLU A 15 -6.63 25.49 19.01
C GLU A 15 -7.82 25.66 19.96
N ALA A 16 -8.92 24.96 19.67
CA ALA A 16 -9.98 24.69 20.63
C ALA A 16 -9.65 23.35 21.30
N THR A 17 -9.77 23.29 22.62
CA THR A 17 -9.57 22.08 23.44
C THR A 17 -10.19 20.87 22.76
N ALA A 18 -9.33 20.00 22.26
CA ALA A 18 -9.75 18.88 21.43
C ALA A 18 -10.73 17.98 22.20
N GLU A 19 -11.91 17.79 21.64
CA GLU A 19 -13.01 17.06 22.23
C GLU A 19 -12.57 15.61 22.53
N LEU A 20 -12.78 15.17 23.77
CA LEU A 20 -12.61 13.78 24.15
C LEU A 20 -13.81 12.97 23.67
N VAL A 21 -13.57 11.99 22.78
CA VAL A 21 -14.57 11.03 22.30
C VAL A 21 -14.39 9.71 23.05
N ILE A 22 -15.48 9.21 23.62
CA ILE A 22 -15.52 7.99 24.43
C ILE A 22 -16.37 6.95 23.71
N TRP A 23 -15.73 5.90 23.28
CA TRP A 23 -16.38 4.77 22.60
C TRP A 23 -16.71 3.72 23.66
N ARG A 24 -18.01 3.47 23.88
CA ARG A 24 -18.55 2.65 24.96
C ARG A 24 -19.29 1.44 24.45
N ASN A 25 -19.65 0.55 25.39
CA ASN A 25 -20.43 -0.65 25.11
C ASN A 25 -19.81 -1.43 23.94
N VAL A 26 -18.53 -1.75 24.08
CA VAL A 26 -17.68 -2.32 23.05
C VAL A 26 -16.87 -3.48 23.59
N ARG A 27 -16.61 -4.48 22.77
CA ARG A 27 -15.60 -5.50 23.02
C ARG A 27 -14.32 -5.09 22.29
N LEU A 28 -13.24 -4.89 23.01
CA LEU A 28 -11.97 -4.44 22.45
C LEU A 28 -11.05 -5.63 22.23
N ALA A 29 -10.68 -5.93 21.01
CA ALA A 29 -9.57 -6.83 20.70
C ALA A 29 -8.30 -5.98 20.57
N THR A 30 -7.54 -5.87 21.63
CA THR A 30 -6.35 -4.98 21.68
C THR A 30 -5.15 -5.54 20.94
N LEU A 31 -5.14 -6.86 20.64
CA LEU A 31 -4.01 -7.61 20.10
C LEU A 31 -2.73 -7.49 20.96
N ASN A 32 -2.88 -7.15 22.23
CA ASN A 32 -1.73 -7.06 23.14
C ASN A 32 -1.14 -8.46 23.37
N PRO A 33 0.12 -8.72 22.98
CA PRO A 33 0.76 -10.03 23.14
C PRO A 33 0.96 -10.43 24.61
N ASP A 34 1.01 -9.44 25.55
CA ASP A 34 1.20 -9.70 26.97
C ASP A 34 -0.11 -10.07 27.69
N SER A 35 -1.24 -10.04 26.97
CA SER A 35 -2.54 -10.40 27.55
C SER A 35 -2.68 -11.92 27.66
N SER A 36 -3.21 -12.40 28.80
CA SER A 36 -3.60 -13.81 28.94
C SER A 36 -4.89 -14.17 28.18
N GLN A 37 -5.66 -13.18 27.73
CA GLN A 37 -6.87 -13.38 26.94
C GLN A 37 -6.55 -13.50 25.44
N PRO A 38 -7.18 -14.42 24.70
CA PRO A 38 -7.04 -14.49 23.26
C PRO A 38 -7.33 -13.11 22.62
N TYR A 39 -6.49 -12.69 21.69
CA TYR A 39 -6.57 -11.38 21.00
C TYR A 39 -6.47 -10.16 21.94
N GLY A 40 -6.05 -10.33 23.20
CA GLY A 40 -6.08 -9.26 24.19
C GLY A 40 -7.49 -8.72 24.43
N LEU A 41 -8.52 -9.60 24.44
CA LEU A 41 -9.92 -9.19 24.52
C LEU A 41 -10.23 -8.55 25.89
N LEU A 42 -10.82 -7.35 25.81
CA LEU A 42 -11.34 -6.61 26.96
C LEU A 42 -12.85 -6.40 26.77
N GLU A 43 -13.63 -6.75 27.80
CA GLU A 43 -15.05 -6.49 27.87
C GLU A 43 -15.35 -5.43 28.95
N ARG A 44 -16.45 -4.68 28.78
CA ARG A 44 -16.87 -3.61 29.71
C ARG A 44 -15.81 -2.51 29.88
N HIS A 45 -15.04 -2.21 28.82
CA HIS A 45 -14.11 -1.13 28.76
C HIS A 45 -14.60 -0.05 27.80
N ALA A 46 -14.08 1.17 27.98
CA ALA A 46 -14.27 2.28 27.05
C ALA A 46 -12.92 2.66 26.42
N LEU A 47 -12.97 3.02 25.13
CA LEU A 47 -11.83 3.57 24.43
C LEU A 47 -11.94 5.09 24.40
N LEU A 48 -10.94 5.75 24.94
CA LEU A 48 -10.82 7.21 24.96
C LEU A 48 -9.98 7.68 23.77
N VAL A 49 -10.54 8.56 22.96
CA VAL A 49 -9.90 9.07 21.75
C VAL A 49 -9.89 10.59 21.79
N ARG A 50 -8.70 11.19 21.61
CA ARG A 50 -8.53 12.64 21.49
C ARG A 50 -7.66 12.95 20.28
N ASN A 51 -8.09 13.89 19.45
CA ASN A 51 -7.38 14.26 18.22
C ASN A 51 -7.10 13.06 17.29
N GLY A 52 -8.05 12.12 17.17
CA GLY A 52 -7.87 10.93 16.33
C GLY A 52 -6.86 9.90 16.90
N ARG A 53 -6.35 10.09 18.13
CA ARG A 53 -5.41 9.17 18.78
C ARG A 53 -6.05 8.53 19.99
N ILE A 54 -5.73 7.26 20.22
CA ILE A 54 -6.11 6.56 21.45
C ILE A 54 -5.34 7.18 22.61
N GLU A 55 -6.07 7.74 23.58
CA GLU A 55 -5.51 8.32 24.80
C GLU A 55 -5.41 7.27 25.91
N ALA A 56 -6.46 6.49 26.10
CA ALA A 56 -6.52 5.42 27.08
C ALA A 56 -7.58 4.37 26.79
N ILE A 57 -7.46 3.22 27.44
CA ILE A 57 -8.53 2.23 27.62
C ILE A 57 -8.77 2.16 29.12
N VAL A 58 -10.03 2.32 29.53
CA VAL A 58 -10.44 2.34 30.95
C VAL A 58 -11.64 1.44 31.16
N ASP A 59 -11.93 1.06 32.40
CA ASP A 59 -13.23 0.44 32.71
C ASP A 59 -14.36 1.37 32.31
N ASP A 60 -15.43 0.82 31.72
CA ASP A 60 -16.55 1.64 31.24
C ASP A 60 -17.24 2.45 32.35
N ALA A 61 -17.17 1.95 33.59
CA ALA A 61 -17.67 2.63 34.78
C ALA A 61 -16.84 3.87 35.15
N ASP A 62 -15.54 3.85 34.83
CA ASP A 62 -14.58 4.91 35.18
C ASP A 62 -14.39 5.92 34.03
N ALA A 63 -15.14 5.75 32.93
CA ALA A 63 -15.03 6.63 31.76
C ALA A 63 -15.39 8.09 32.13
N PRO A 64 -14.50 9.06 31.82
CA PRO A 64 -14.68 10.48 32.17
C PRO A 64 -15.87 11.10 31.44
N VAL A 65 -16.14 12.37 31.73
CA VAL A 65 -17.12 13.17 30.98
C VAL A 65 -16.55 13.53 29.60
N GLY A 66 -17.36 13.30 28.54
CA GLY A 66 -16.98 13.59 27.18
C GLY A 66 -18.07 13.19 26.20
N ARG A 67 -17.83 13.39 24.89
CA ARG A 67 -18.72 12.93 23.85
C ARG A 67 -18.72 11.38 23.81
N ARG A 68 -19.90 10.78 23.98
CA ARG A 68 -20.04 9.32 24.02
C ARG A 68 -20.59 8.77 22.73
N ILE A 69 -20.01 7.65 22.25
CA ILE A 69 -20.47 6.85 21.12
C ILE A 69 -20.73 5.45 21.64
N ASP A 70 -21.99 4.99 21.58
CA ASP A 70 -22.37 3.62 21.92
C ASP A 70 -22.14 2.72 20.71
N LEU A 71 -21.33 1.67 20.88
CA LEU A 71 -21.03 0.69 19.85
C LEU A 71 -21.92 -0.56 19.90
N GLU A 72 -22.96 -0.58 20.77
CA GLU A 72 -23.99 -1.62 20.82
C GLU A 72 -23.42 -3.04 21.00
N GLY A 73 -22.33 -3.18 21.76
CA GLY A 73 -21.66 -4.46 22.00
C GLY A 73 -20.82 -4.98 20.83
N ARG A 74 -20.56 -4.16 19.81
CA ARG A 74 -19.74 -4.54 18.65
C ARG A 74 -18.30 -4.80 19.04
N LEU A 75 -17.62 -5.61 18.25
CA LEU A 75 -16.18 -5.80 18.34
C LEU A 75 -15.45 -4.64 17.68
N LEU A 76 -14.50 -4.07 18.40
CA LEU A 76 -13.55 -3.09 17.87
C LEU A 76 -12.14 -3.70 17.86
N THR A 77 -11.48 -3.60 16.74
CA THR A 77 -10.09 -4.06 16.52
C THR A 77 -9.24 -2.89 16.06
N PRO A 78 -7.91 -2.97 16.13
CA PRO A 78 -7.04 -2.14 15.29
C PRO A 78 -7.45 -2.27 13.83
N GLY A 79 -7.26 -1.20 13.04
CA GLY A 79 -7.50 -1.25 11.61
C GLY A 79 -6.61 -2.30 10.93
N LEU A 80 -7.10 -2.92 9.86
CA LEU A 80 -6.34 -3.90 9.12
C LEU A 80 -5.22 -3.22 8.32
N ILE A 81 -4.10 -3.93 8.20
CA ILE A 81 -2.94 -3.50 7.40
C ILE A 81 -2.84 -4.43 6.19
N ASP A 82 -2.94 -3.86 4.98
CA ASP A 82 -2.62 -4.59 3.76
C ASP A 82 -1.18 -4.25 3.35
N CYS A 83 -0.28 -5.19 3.55
CA CYS A 83 1.16 -4.99 3.38
C CYS A 83 1.66 -5.28 1.96
N HIS A 84 0.77 -5.48 0.97
CA HIS A 84 1.17 -5.78 -0.40
C HIS A 84 0.04 -5.49 -1.40
N THR A 85 0.04 -4.32 -2.01
CA THR A 85 -0.91 -3.99 -3.06
C THR A 85 -0.25 -3.33 -4.27
N HIS A 86 -0.94 -3.44 -5.43
CA HIS A 86 -0.66 -2.71 -6.67
C HIS A 86 -1.94 -2.01 -7.11
N LEU A 87 -2.35 -0.93 -6.44
CA LEU A 87 -3.61 -0.24 -6.76
C LEU A 87 -3.51 0.65 -8.00
N ILE A 88 -2.31 1.17 -8.30
CA ILE A 88 -2.11 2.14 -9.35
C ILE A 88 -1.67 1.45 -10.64
N PHE A 89 -2.62 1.23 -11.53
CA PHE A 89 -2.35 0.70 -12.87
C PHE A 89 -3.47 1.02 -13.85
N GLY A 90 -3.13 1.15 -15.13
CA GLY A 90 -4.05 1.27 -16.25
C GLY A 90 -4.44 -0.09 -16.85
N GLY A 91 -5.52 -0.10 -17.61
CA GLY A 91 -5.99 -1.29 -18.32
C GLY A 91 -6.64 -2.35 -17.44
N SER A 92 -6.92 -3.50 -18.04
CA SER A 92 -7.50 -4.67 -17.38
C SER A 92 -6.96 -5.95 -18.03
N ARG A 93 -6.68 -6.95 -17.19
CA ARG A 93 -6.24 -8.28 -17.66
C ARG A 93 -7.32 -9.35 -17.47
N ALA A 94 -8.59 -8.94 -17.36
CA ALA A 94 -9.71 -9.88 -17.19
C ALA A 94 -9.82 -10.88 -18.34
N GLN A 95 -9.61 -10.43 -19.59
CA GLN A 95 -9.61 -11.31 -20.76
C GLN A 95 -8.46 -12.31 -20.76
N GLU A 96 -7.27 -11.91 -20.28
CA GLU A 96 -6.13 -12.83 -20.12
C GLU A 96 -6.43 -13.89 -19.06
N TRP A 97 -7.12 -13.50 -17.99
CA TRP A 97 -7.58 -14.43 -16.96
C TRP A 97 -8.55 -15.46 -17.54
N GLU A 98 -9.53 -15.03 -18.34
CA GLU A 98 -10.46 -15.91 -19.02
C GLU A 98 -9.73 -16.87 -19.98
N GLN A 99 -8.76 -16.37 -20.76
CA GLN A 99 -7.93 -17.21 -21.62
C GLN A 99 -7.18 -18.30 -20.84
N ARG A 100 -6.62 -17.96 -19.67
CA ARG A 100 -5.96 -18.93 -18.79
C ARG A 100 -6.93 -20.00 -18.28
N LEU A 101 -8.13 -19.61 -17.89
CA LEU A 101 -9.18 -20.56 -17.46
C LEU A 101 -9.59 -21.49 -18.61
N ASN A 102 -9.50 -21.04 -19.85
CA ASN A 102 -9.73 -21.83 -21.06
C ASN A 102 -8.48 -22.59 -21.54
N GLY A 103 -7.42 -22.67 -20.72
CA GLY A 103 -6.23 -23.49 -20.98
C GLY A 103 -5.16 -22.83 -21.84
N VAL A 104 -5.28 -21.55 -22.18
CA VAL A 104 -4.22 -20.85 -22.93
C VAL A 104 -3.02 -20.63 -22.01
N SER A 105 -1.82 -21.02 -22.48
CA SER A 105 -0.60 -20.88 -21.68
C SER A 105 -0.22 -19.41 -21.48
N TYR A 106 0.44 -19.12 -20.33
CA TYR A 106 0.96 -17.78 -20.07
C TYR A 106 1.95 -17.32 -21.15
N GLN A 107 2.77 -18.26 -21.67
CA GLN A 107 3.71 -17.97 -22.75
C GLN A 107 3.00 -17.49 -24.02
N THR A 108 1.89 -18.13 -24.39
CA THR A 108 1.07 -17.72 -25.55
C THR A 108 0.47 -16.34 -25.33
N ILE A 109 -0.07 -16.05 -24.15
CA ILE A 109 -0.62 -14.74 -23.79
C ILE A 109 0.46 -13.66 -23.88
N SER A 110 1.62 -13.94 -23.29
CA SER A 110 2.76 -13.01 -23.31
C SER A 110 3.30 -12.75 -24.73
N ALA A 111 3.42 -13.79 -25.54
CA ALA A 111 3.87 -13.67 -26.94
C ALA A 111 2.90 -12.82 -27.80
N ASN A 112 1.61 -12.80 -27.45
CA ASN A 112 0.59 -11.97 -28.08
C ASN A 112 0.51 -10.53 -27.50
N GLY A 113 1.53 -10.10 -26.73
CA GLY A 113 1.60 -8.75 -26.18
C GLY A 113 0.79 -8.55 -24.88
N GLY A 114 0.34 -9.65 -24.25
CA GLY A 114 -0.29 -9.68 -22.92
C GLY A 114 0.74 -9.70 -21.78
N GLY A 115 0.27 -10.09 -20.60
CA GLY A 115 1.09 -10.12 -19.41
C GLY A 115 1.38 -8.74 -18.83
N ILE A 116 2.51 -8.62 -18.14
CA ILE A 116 2.92 -7.37 -17.49
C ILE A 116 3.06 -6.22 -18.50
N ASN A 117 3.52 -6.50 -19.71
CA ASN A 117 3.76 -5.50 -20.74
C ASN A 117 2.47 -4.79 -21.19
N SER A 118 1.32 -5.47 -21.18
CA SER A 118 0.03 -4.82 -21.48
C SER A 118 -0.37 -3.83 -20.40
N THR A 119 -0.12 -4.18 -19.12
CA THR A 119 -0.36 -3.27 -17.99
C THR A 119 0.61 -2.08 -18.02
N VAL A 120 1.90 -2.31 -18.31
CA VAL A 120 2.91 -1.25 -18.44
C VAL A 120 2.49 -0.23 -19.50
N ARG A 121 2.13 -0.71 -20.70
CA ARG A 121 1.68 0.17 -21.79
C ARG A 121 0.46 1.00 -21.38
N ALA A 122 -0.59 0.36 -20.88
CA ALA A 122 -1.80 1.05 -20.45
C ALA A 122 -1.55 2.05 -19.31
N THR A 123 -0.64 1.73 -18.37
CA THR A 123 -0.27 2.62 -17.27
C THR A 123 0.52 3.83 -17.77
N ARG A 124 1.43 3.64 -18.71
CA ARG A 124 2.21 4.72 -19.31
C ARG A 124 1.33 5.68 -20.13
N GLU A 125 0.37 5.14 -20.87
CA GLU A 125 -0.58 5.91 -21.68
C GLU A 125 -1.60 6.69 -20.86
N SER A 126 -1.91 6.23 -19.64
CA SER A 126 -2.88 6.90 -18.75
C SER A 126 -2.28 8.14 -18.10
N SER A 127 -3.07 9.20 -17.99
CA SER A 127 -2.78 10.38 -17.17
C SER A 127 -2.86 10.08 -15.67
N GLU A 128 -2.33 10.99 -14.82
CA GLU A 128 -2.47 10.88 -13.35
C GLU A 128 -3.95 10.86 -12.93
N ALA A 129 -4.78 11.70 -13.54
CA ALA A 129 -6.21 11.76 -13.24
C ALA A 129 -6.95 10.46 -13.59
N GLU A 130 -6.62 9.83 -14.72
CA GLU A 130 -7.19 8.54 -15.12
C GLU A 130 -6.74 7.42 -14.18
N LEU A 131 -5.45 7.36 -13.82
CA LEU A 131 -4.94 6.38 -12.86
C LEU A 131 -5.59 6.54 -11.47
N LEU A 132 -5.78 7.78 -11.01
CA LEU A 132 -6.48 8.09 -9.76
C LEU A 132 -7.94 7.59 -9.81
N ALA A 133 -8.67 7.91 -10.88
CA ALA A 133 -10.05 7.47 -11.07
C ALA A 133 -10.18 5.94 -11.13
N LEU A 134 -9.22 5.24 -11.75
CA LEU A 134 -9.19 3.78 -11.80
C LEU A 134 -8.83 3.14 -10.45
N ALA A 135 -7.98 3.80 -9.65
CA ALA A 135 -7.53 3.29 -8.36
C ALA A 135 -8.55 3.51 -7.24
N GLN A 136 -9.35 4.59 -7.30
CA GLN A 136 -10.33 4.95 -6.29
C GLN A 136 -11.29 3.79 -5.92
N PRO A 137 -11.98 3.12 -6.87
CA PRO A 137 -12.89 2.02 -6.53
C PRO A 137 -12.15 0.77 -6.00
N ARG A 138 -10.85 0.60 -6.31
CA ARG A 138 -10.04 -0.48 -5.75
C ARG A 138 -9.76 -0.22 -4.28
N LEU A 139 -9.34 1.00 -3.93
CA LEU A 139 -9.14 1.42 -2.54
C LEU A 139 -10.43 1.34 -1.73
N GLU A 140 -11.55 1.84 -2.25
CA GLU A 140 -12.83 1.80 -1.55
C GLU A 140 -13.28 0.39 -1.15
N ARG A 141 -12.92 -0.64 -1.93
CA ARG A 141 -13.19 -2.04 -1.56
C ARG A 141 -12.39 -2.45 -0.34
N LEU A 142 -11.08 -2.12 -0.29
CA LEU A 142 -10.21 -2.42 0.86
C LEU A 142 -10.68 -1.67 2.11
N LEU A 143 -11.06 -0.40 1.99
CA LEU A 143 -11.59 0.39 3.12
C LEU A 143 -12.88 -0.21 3.68
N ARG A 144 -13.77 -0.74 2.84
CA ARG A 144 -14.99 -1.41 3.28
C ARG A 144 -14.71 -2.71 4.05
N GLU A 145 -13.57 -3.34 3.83
CA GLU A 145 -13.13 -4.53 4.55
C GLU A 145 -12.37 -4.19 5.84
N GLY A 146 -12.17 -2.90 6.13
CA GLY A 146 -11.55 -2.42 7.37
C GLY A 146 -10.04 -2.15 7.27
N VAL A 147 -9.48 -2.12 6.07
CA VAL A 147 -8.08 -1.70 5.85
C VAL A 147 -7.96 -0.21 6.16
N THR A 148 -6.96 0.16 6.96
CA THR A 148 -6.67 1.56 7.34
C THR A 148 -5.25 1.98 7.00
N THR A 149 -4.38 1.00 6.79
CA THR A 149 -2.98 1.19 6.41
C THR A 149 -2.66 0.24 5.27
N LEU A 150 -2.03 0.74 4.22
CA LEU A 150 -1.69 -0.12 3.09
C LEU A 150 -0.34 0.22 2.47
N GLU A 151 0.30 -0.79 1.94
CA GLU A 151 1.39 -0.63 1.02
C GLU A 151 0.87 -0.50 -0.40
N ILE A 152 1.34 0.51 -1.14
CA ILE A 152 1.14 0.59 -2.59
C ILE A 152 2.50 0.55 -3.28
N LYS A 153 2.72 -0.49 -4.08
CA LYS A 153 3.90 -0.62 -4.92
C LYS A 153 3.66 -0.01 -6.29
N SER A 154 4.65 0.69 -6.81
CA SER A 154 4.76 1.03 -8.23
C SER A 154 5.15 -0.21 -9.07
N GLY A 155 5.80 -0.05 -10.21
CA GLY A 155 6.35 -1.18 -10.97
C GLY A 155 5.62 -1.51 -12.27
N TYR A 156 4.74 -0.62 -12.72
CA TYR A 156 4.16 -0.68 -14.06
C TYR A 156 4.52 0.57 -14.90
N GLY A 157 5.37 1.44 -14.36
CA GLY A 157 5.95 2.54 -15.11
C GLY A 157 7.23 2.11 -15.85
N LEU A 158 8.15 1.49 -15.13
CA LEU A 158 9.44 0.96 -15.56
C LEU A 158 10.35 2.01 -16.23
N ASP A 159 10.10 3.28 -15.99
CA ASP A 159 10.94 4.43 -16.31
C ASP A 159 10.75 5.55 -15.28
N LEU A 160 11.63 6.52 -15.26
CA LEU A 160 11.62 7.59 -14.27
C LEU A 160 10.30 8.37 -14.24
N GLN A 161 9.74 8.71 -15.40
CA GLN A 161 8.55 9.55 -15.47
C GLN A 161 7.29 8.81 -15.04
N ASN A 162 7.15 7.56 -15.48
CA ASN A 162 5.96 6.79 -15.19
C ASN A 162 5.97 6.19 -13.78
N GLU A 163 7.14 5.82 -13.22
CA GLU A 163 7.24 5.43 -11.81
C GLU A 163 6.91 6.62 -10.89
N ARG A 164 7.43 7.83 -11.22
CA ARG A 164 7.08 9.08 -10.53
C ARG A 164 5.56 9.32 -10.56
N LYS A 165 4.94 9.18 -11.73
CA LYS A 165 3.50 9.33 -11.91
C LYS A 165 2.71 8.37 -11.01
N MET A 166 3.07 7.10 -10.99
CA MET A 166 2.42 6.10 -10.15
C MET A 166 2.52 6.42 -8.66
N LEU A 167 3.72 6.80 -8.19
CA LEU A 167 3.94 7.12 -6.78
C LEU A 167 3.19 8.39 -6.35
N ARG A 168 3.14 9.41 -7.20
CA ARG A 168 2.32 10.62 -6.94
C ARG A 168 0.85 10.31 -6.84
N VAL A 169 0.33 9.48 -7.76
CA VAL A 169 -1.08 9.05 -7.70
C VAL A 169 -1.36 8.23 -6.45
N ALA A 170 -0.42 7.37 -6.03
CA ALA A 170 -0.58 6.61 -4.79
C ALA A 170 -0.70 7.52 -3.55
N ARG A 171 0.15 8.56 -3.45
CA ARG A 171 0.07 9.56 -2.37
C ARG A 171 -1.22 10.35 -2.41
N GLN A 172 -1.58 10.88 -3.59
CA GLN A 172 -2.83 11.62 -3.76
C GLN A 172 -4.05 10.78 -3.37
N LEU A 173 -4.09 9.50 -3.82
CA LEU A 173 -5.16 8.57 -3.47
C LEU A 173 -5.28 8.37 -1.95
N ALA A 174 -4.14 8.20 -1.27
CA ALA A 174 -4.11 8.02 0.17
C ALA A 174 -4.56 9.28 0.92
N ASP A 175 -4.06 10.45 0.53
CA ASP A 175 -4.39 11.75 1.12
C ASP A 175 -5.88 12.06 0.96
N ASP A 176 -6.45 11.87 -0.24
CA ASP A 176 -7.85 12.13 -0.54
C ASP A 176 -8.81 11.24 0.28
N ASN A 177 -8.37 10.06 0.67
CA ASN A 177 -9.15 9.08 1.42
C ASN A 177 -8.78 9.00 2.91
N GLY A 178 -7.75 9.74 3.34
CA GLY A 178 -7.29 9.75 4.74
C GLY A 178 -6.78 8.40 5.21
N VAL A 179 -6.12 7.62 4.35
CA VAL A 179 -5.56 6.30 4.66
C VAL A 179 -4.04 6.40 4.86
N GLU A 180 -3.49 5.60 5.76
CA GLU A 180 -2.04 5.55 5.97
C GLU A 180 -1.38 4.77 4.83
N LEU A 181 -0.38 5.37 4.18
CA LEU A 181 0.32 4.80 3.04
C LEU A 181 1.78 4.49 3.37
N SER A 182 2.22 3.30 2.98
CA SER A 182 3.63 2.95 2.77
C SER A 182 3.86 2.79 1.27
N ALA A 183 4.41 3.81 0.60
CA ALA A 183 4.71 3.73 -0.82
C ALA A 183 6.02 2.95 -1.04
N THR A 184 6.03 2.03 -2.00
CA THR A 184 7.21 1.22 -2.34
C THR A 184 7.55 1.39 -3.81
N LEU A 185 8.80 1.75 -4.09
CA LEU A 185 9.32 1.77 -5.46
C LEU A 185 9.67 0.34 -5.89
N LEU A 186 8.99 -0.17 -6.91
CA LEU A 186 9.25 -1.49 -7.52
C LEU A 186 9.58 -1.36 -9.01
N CYS A 187 10.42 -0.41 -9.39
CA CYS A 187 10.82 -0.29 -10.81
C CYS A 187 11.57 -1.53 -11.32
N ALA A 188 12.29 -2.25 -10.47
CA ALA A 188 12.87 -3.56 -10.79
C ALA A 188 11.83 -4.70 -10.71
N HIS A 189 10.67 -4.52 -11.38
CA HIS A 189 9.58 -5.49 -11.48
C HIS A 189 9.69 -6.36 -12.74
N ALA A 190 10.05 -5.74 -13.85
CA ALA A 190 10.34 -6.40 -15.12
C ALA A 190 11.29 -5.54 -15.95
N THR A 191 11.96 -6.14 -16.90
CA THR A 191 12.75 -5.40 -17.89
C THR A 191 11.78 -4.77 -18.92
N PRO A 192 11.79 -3.44 -19.08
CA PRO A 192 10.90 -2.79 -20.03
C PRO A 192 11.35 -3.08 -21.48
N PRO A 193 10.44 -2.93 -22.47
CA PRO A 193 10.73 -3.24 -23.87
C PRO A 193 11.95 -2.53 -24.43
N GLU A 194 12.24 -1.31 -23.96
CA GLU A 194 13.38 -0.49 -24.40
C GLU A 194 14.75 -1.09 -24.00
N TYR A 195 14.74 -1.96 -22.98
CA TYR A 195 15.90 -2.69 -22.48
C TYR A 195 15.83 -4.19 -22.76
N HIS A 196 15.04 -4.61 -23.76
CA HIS A 196 14.92 -6.03 -24.09
C HIS A 196 16.29 -6.64 -24.39
N GLY A 197 16.68 -7.65 -23.62
CA GLY A 197 18.00 -8.29 -23.71
C GLY A 197 19.13 -7.56 -22.97
N ASP A 198 18.86 -6.41 -22.35
CA ASP A 198 19.83 -5.63 -21.57
C ASP A 198 19.30 -5.30 -20.16
N ALA A 199 19.04 -6.33 -19.37
CA ALA A 199 18.58 -6.17 -18.00
C ALA A 199 19.64 -5.45 -17.12
N ASP A 200 20.92 -5.64 -17.38
CA ASP A 200 21.99 -4.98 -16.63
C ASP A 200 22.05 -3.46 -16.89
N GLY A 201 21.83 -3.03 -18.14
CA GLY A 201 21.69 -1.62 -18.48
C GLY A 201 20.47 -1.00 -17.81
N TYR A 202 19.35 -1.74 -17.76
CA TYR A 202 18.17 -1.28 -17.03
C TYR A 202 18.42 -1.13 -15.53
N ILE A 203 19.07 -2.10 -14.89
CA ILE A 203 19.41 -2.02 -13.47
C ILE A 203 20.37 -0.86 -13.19
N SER A 204 21.30 -0.55 -14.11
CA SER A 204 22.13 0.66 -13.99
C SER A 204 21.27 1.93 -13.98
N LEU A 205 20.30 2.05 -14.90
CA LEU A 205 19.35 3.17 -14.90
C LEU A 205 18.57 3.26 -13.58
N VAL A 206 18.10 2.11 -13.06
CA VAL A 206 17.39 2.05 -11.78
C VAL A 206 18.27 2.59 -10.65
N CYS A 207 19.49 2.08 -10.51
CA CYS A 207 20.41 2.42 -9.41
C CYS A 207 20.92 3.86 -9.48
N GLU A 208 21.26 4.33 -10.68
CA GLU A 208 21.97 5.59 -10.87
C GLU A 208 21.03 6.78 -11.05
N ILE A 209 19.84 6.57 -11.57
CA ILE A 209 18.92 7.65 -11.95
C ILE A 209 17.56 7.54 -11.23
N ILE A 210 16.82 6.44 -11.40
CA ILE A 210 15.42 6.36 -10.95
C ILE A 210 15.35 6.42 -9.43
N LEU A 211 16.02 5.51 -8.76
CA LEU A 211 16.00 5.36 -7.30
C LEU A 211 16.45 6.64 -6.57
N PRO A 212 17.64 7.21 -6.84
CA PRO A 212 18.08 8.41 -6.13
C PRO A 212 17.20 9.64 -6.43
N THR A 213 16.71 9.78 -7.67
CA THR A 213 15.87 10.92 -8.05
C THR A 213 14.53 10.88 -7.30
N LEU A 214 13.83 9.74 -7.33
CA LEU A 214 12.52 9.62 -6.69
C LEU A 214 12.63 9.61 -5.16
N TRP A 215 13.76 9.16 -4.60
CA TRP A 215 14.06 9.30 -3.17
C TRP A 215 14.21 10.75 -2.74
N GLN A 216 14.97 11.55 -3.49
CA GLN A 216 15.11 12.98 -3.23
C GLN A 216 13.77 13.74 -3.32
N GLU A 217 12.85 13.27 -4.16
CA GLU A 217 11.50 13.81 -4.24
C GLU A 217 10.58 13.36 -3.08
N GLY A 218 11.03 12.45 -2.21
CA GLY A 218 10.26 11.95 -1.06
C GLY A 218 9.03 11.14 -1.45
N LEU A 219 9.08 10.41 -2.57
CA LEU A 219 7.90 9.75 -3.13
C LEU A 219 7.65 8.33 -2.62
N PHE A 220 8.60 7.70 -1.93
CA PHE A 220 8.46 6.33 -1.42
C PHE A 220 9.26 6.15 -0.13
N GLU A 221 8.95 5.09 0.64
CA GLU A 221 9.58 4.74 1.92
C GLU A 221 10.48 3.52 1.84
N SER A 222 10.32 2.69 0.80
CA SER A 222 11.11 1.47 0.61
C SER A 222 11.23 1.11 -0.86
N VAL A 223 12.24 0.32 -1.20
CA VAL A 223 12.43 -0.24 -2.55
C VAL A 223 12.24 -1.75 -2.52
N ASP A 224 11.69 -2.30 -3.60
CA ASP A 224 11.47 -3.72 -3.79
C ASP A 224 12.03 -4.18 -5.14
N VAL A 225 12.38 -5.46 -5.25
CA VAL A 225 12.89 -6.09 -6.47
C VAL A 225 12.23 -7.44 -6.67
N PHE A 226 11.83 -7.74 -7.89
CA PHE A 226 11.35 -9.06 -8.28
C PHE A 226 12.52 -9.94 -8.72
N CYS A 227 13.06 -10.70 -7.75
CA CYS A 227 14.20 -11.60 -7.91
C CYS A 227 13.73 -13.01 -8.21
N GLU A 228 13.55 -13.31 -9.48
CA GLU A 228 13.04 -14.60 -9.98
C GLU A 228 13.64 -14.93 -11.35
N ASN A 229 13.57 -16.20 -11.77
CA ASN A 229 14.05 -16.64 -13.08
C ASN A 229 13.43 -15.86 -14.27
N VAL A 230 12.23 -15.33 -14.10
CA VAL A 230 11.53 -14.50 -15.08
C VAL A 230 11.65 -13.00 -14.82
N GLY A 231 12.31 -12.62 -13.74
CA GLY A 231 12.56 -11.25 -13.31
C GLY A 231 14.05 -10.91 -13.36
N PHE A 232 14.57 -10.48 -12.21
CA PHE A 232 15.97 -10.11 -12.08
C PHE A 232 16.78 -11.17 -11.32
N SER A 233 18.05 -11.29 -11.64
CA SER A 233 18.97 -12.22 -10.97
C SER A 233 19.31 -11.74 -9.54
N PRO A 234 19.84 -12.66 -8.67
CA PRO A 234 20.36 -12.27 -7.36
C PRO A 234 21.42 -11.18 -7.42
N GLN A 235 22.31 -11.21 -8.43
CA GLN A 235 23.37 -10.21 -8.62
C GLN A 235 22.79 -8.82 -8.98
N GLN A 236 21.75 -8.78 -9.82
CA GLN A 236 21.05 -7.55 -10.17
C GLN A 236 20.28 -6.99 -8.97
N THR A 237 19.63 -7.87 -8.21
CA THR A 237 18.93 -7.53 -6.96
C THR A 237 19.91 -6.93 -5.94
N GLU A 238 21.07 -7.55 -5.75
CA GLU A 238 22.10 -7.06 -4.86
C GLU A 238 22.54 -5.63 -5.23
N ARG A 239 22.74 -5.34 -6.52
CA ARG A 239 23.07 -3.97 -6.99
C ARG A 239 22.03 -2.95 -6.57
N VAL A 240 20.73 -3.25 -6.75
CA VAL A 240 19.64 -2.36 -6.32
C VAL A 240 19.64 -2.18 -4.81
N PHE A 241 19.82 -3.25 -4.04
CA PHE A 241 19.84 -3.18 -2.58
C PHE A 241 21.03 -2.40 -2.05
N GLN A 242 22.22 -2.55 -2.65
CA GLN A 242 23.39 -1.77 -2.29
C GLN A 242 23.19 -0.27 -2.58
N ALA A 243 22.60 0.06 -3.73
CA ALA A 243 22.28 1.45 -4.07
C ALA A 243 21.25 2.06 -3.09
N ALA A 244 20.23 1.29 -2.70
CA ALA A 244 19.22 1.69 -1.72
C ALA A 244 19.86 1.90 -0.32
N GLN A 245 20.65 0.93 0.15
CA GLN A 245 21.31 1.00 1.45
C GLN A 245 22.29 2.18 1.56
N ALA A 246 23.00 2.51 0.47
CA ALA A 246 23.85 3.69 0.43
C ALA A 246 23.11 5.01 0.67
N LEU A 247 21.79 5.03 0.40
CA LEU A 247 20.90 6.16 0.66
C LEU A 247 20.09 6.01 1.95
N GLY A 248 20.27 4.93 2.71
CA GLY A 248 19.52 4.65 3.93
C GLY A 248 18.08 4.20 3.67
N ILE A 249 17.78 3.68 2.48
CA ILE A 249 16.44 3.24 2.09
C ILE A 249 16.21 1.79 2.50
N PRO A 250 15.09 1.47 3.19
CA PRO A 250 14.69 0.11 3.49
C PRO A 250 14.45 -0.71 2.21
N VAL A 251 14.88 -1.98 2.23
CA VAL A 251 14.73 -2.90 1.10
C VAL A 251 13.76 -4.01 1.39
N LYS A 252 13.06 -4.46 0.36
CA LYS A 252 12.16 -5.61 0.32
C LYS A 252 12.51 -6.48 -0.89
N GLY A 253 12.08 -7.71 -0.92
CA GLY A 253 12.31 -8.58 -2.06
C GLY A 253 11.17 -9.56 -2.30
N HIS A 254 10.76 -9.70 -3.55
CA HIS A 254 9.97 -10.81 -4.04
C HIS A 254 10.94 -11.91 -4.44
N VAL A 255 11.04 -12.94 -3.64
CA VAL A 255 11.99 -14.03 -3.81
C VAL A 255 11.28 -15.36 -3.55
N GLU A 256 11.78 -16.45 -4.14
CA GLU A 256 11.28 -17.81 -3.91
C GLU A 256 9.79 -18.01 -4.20
N GLN A 257 9.22 -17.19 -5.11
CA GLN A 257 7.83 -17.31 -5.53
C GLN A 257 7.67 -18.31 -6.68
N LEU A 258 8.60 -18.31 -7.62
CA LEU A 258 8.58 -19.14 -8.83
C LEU A 258 9.82 -20.02 -8.95
N SER A 259 10.91 -19.67 -8.28
CA SER A 259 12.19 -20.37 -8.27
C SER A 259 12.79 -20.35 -6.87
N SER A 260 13.65 -21.33 -6.57
CA SER A 260 14.40 -21.47 -5.32
C SER A 260 15.87 -21.10 -5.53
#